data_4bdf54385e874f7075d849ebf1ff3f8a
#
_entry.id   4bdf54385e874f7075d849ebf1ff3f8a
#
_cell.length_a   1.000
_cell.length_b   1.000
_cell.length_c   1.000
_cell.angle_alpha   90.00
_cell.angle_beta   90.00
_cell.angle_gamma   90.00
#
_symmetry.space_group_name_H-M   'P 1'
#
loop_
_entity.id
_entity.type
_entity.pdbx_description
1 polymer ?
#
loop_
_entity_poly.entity_id
_entity_poly.type
_entity_poly.pdbx_seq_one_letter_code
_entity_poly.pdbx_strand_id
1 'polypeptide(L)'
;MPSGTVLVCDDDPIIVNLLQVNFEIEGYDVIPATGGDAGLARARSDRPDVIVLDVMMPGIDGLEVARRLRADEATRRIPIVLVSAKAQSADVDAGLAVADAYVTKPFDPLELLDRVEALLSRSQA
;
A
#
# COMPACT_ATOMS: atom_id res chain seq x y z
N MET A 1 9.36 5.94 -18.29
CA MET A 1 7.96 6.11 -17.83
C MET A 1 7.71 5.23 -16.62
N PRO A 2 7.20 5.78 -15.52
CA PRO A 2 6.75 4.92 -14.44
C PRO A 2 5.70 3.94 -14.97
N SER A 3 5.82 2.70 -14.57
CA SER A 3 4.88 1.67 -14.97
C SER A 3 4.83 0.62 -13.88
N GLY A 4 3.76 -0.10 -13.84
CA GLY A 4 3.53 -1.15 -12.87
C GLY A 4 2.11 -1.10 -12.36
N THR A 5 1.76 -2.06 -11.55
CA THR A 5 0.43 -2.17 -10.97
C THR A 5 0.50 -1.87 -9.48
N VAL A 6 -0.32 -0.92 -9.03
CA VAL A 6 -0.41 -0.50 -7.63
C VAL A 6 -1.76 -0.95 -7.07
N LEU A 7 -1.72 -1.72 -5.99
CA LEU A 7 -2.94 -2.02 -5.23
C LEU A 7 -3.11 -0.94 -4.17
N VAL A 8 -4.22 -0.23 -4.21
CA VAL A 8 -4.55 0.80 -3.22
C VAL A 8 -5.67 0.27 -2.34
N CYS A 9 -5.39 0.09 -1.05
CA CYS A 9 -6.32 -0.49 -0.09
C CYS A 9 -6.58 0.50 1.05
N ASP A 10 -7.81 1.01 1.13
CA ASP A 10 -8.24 1.95 2.16
C ASP A 10 -9.76 1.78 2.31
N ASP A 11 -10.29 1.89 3.52
CA ASP A 11 -11.73 1.76 3.72
C ASP A 11 -12.50 3.02 3.29
N ASP A 12 -11.82 4.12 3.04
CA ASP A 12 -12.44 5.35 2.55
C ASP A 12 -12.36 5.39 1.01
N PRO A 13 -13.50 5.25 0.31
CA PRO A 13 -13.50 5.26 -1.16
C PRO A 13 -13.04 6.60 -1.75
N ILE A 14 -13.13 7.69 -1.01
CA ILE A 14 -12.64 9.00 -1.48
C ILE A 14 -11.11 8.96 -1.58
N ILE A 15 -10.44 8.40 -0.57
CA ILE A 15 -8.98 8.26 -0.58
C ILE A 15 -8.54 7.31 -1.69
N VAL A 16 -9.23 6.18 -1.85
CA VAL A 16 -8.93 5.22 -2.92
C VAL A 16 -9.02 5.90 -4.28
N ASN A 17 -10.10 6.66 -4.51
CA ASN A 17 -10.29 7.35 -5.78
C ASN A 17 -9.23 8.42 -6.03
N LEU A 18 -8.89 9.19 -4.99
CA LEU A 18 -7.85 10.22 -5.07
C LEU A 18 -6.51 9.60 -5.49
N LEU A 19 -6.11 8.52 -4.84
CA LEU A 19 -4.86 7.86 -5.14
C LEU A 19 -4.90 7.21 -6.51
N GLN A 20 -6.01 6.59 -6.87
CA GLN A 20 -6.16 5.98 -8.19
C GLN A 20 -5.94 6.99 -9.30
N VAL A 21 -6.59 8.15 -9.23
CA VAL A 21 -6.43 9.21 -10.23
C VAL A 21 -4.98 9.67 -10.31
N ASN A 22 -4.35 9.92 -9.16
CA ASN A 22 -2.97 10.39 -9.14
C ASN A 22 -1.99 9.38 -9.71
N PHE A 23 -2.13 8.10 -9.36
CA PHE A 23 -1.24 7.06 -9.89
C PHE A 23 -1.48 6.82 -11.38
N GLU A 24 -2.72 6.84 -11.83
CA GLU A 24 -3.03 6.64 -13.25
C GLU A 24 -2.48 7.76 -14.13
N ILE A 25 -2.51 8.99 -13.64
CA ILE A 25 -1.90 10.13 -14.35
C ILE A 25 -0.41 9.88 -14.58
N GLU A 26 0.26 9.24 -13.63
CA GLU A 26 1.69 8.96 -13.72
C GLU A 26 2.00 7.68 -14.52
N GLY A 27 1.02 7.00 -15.03
CA GLY A 27 1.20 5.84 -15.90
C GLY A 27 1.09 4.48 -15.22
N TYR A 28 0.65 4.44 -13.96
CA TYR A 28 0.43 3.17 -13.25
C TYR A 28 -0.96 2.63 -13.51
N ASP A 29 -1.07 1.30 -13.52
CA ASP A 29 -2.37 0.64 -13.41
C ASP A 29 -2.71 0.51 -11.93
N VAL A 30 -3.97 0.78 -11.56
CA VAL A 30 -4.38 0.77 -10.16
C VAL A 30 -5.48 -0.27 -9.93
N ILE A 31 -5.30 -1.06 -8.88
CA ILE A 31 -6.31 -1.99 -8.39
C ILE A 31 -6.87 -1.38 -7.10
N PRO A 32 -8.13 -0.94 -7.08
CA PRO A 32 -8.72 -0.40 -5.86
C PRO A 32 -9.28 -1.50 -4.97
N ALA A 33 -9.17 -1.32 -3.67
CA ALA A 33 -9.80 -2.19 -2.68
C ALA A 33 -10.24 -1.35 -1.49
N THR A 34 -11.47 -1.56 -1.01
CA THR A 34 -12.06 -0.77 0.07
C THR A 34 -12.22 -1.58 1.36
N GLY A 35 -11.19 -2.32 1.73
CA GLY A 35 -11.17 -3.08 2.97
C GLY A 35 -10.03 -4.08 2.99
N GLY A 36 -9.68 -4.54 4.19
CA GLY A 36 -8.54 -5.45 4.37
C GLY A 36 -8.72 -6.79 3.69
N ASP A 37 -9.91 -7.38 3.80
CA ASP A 37 -10.18 -8.67 3.15
C ASP A 37 -10.10 -8.56 1.63
N ALA A 38 -10.69 -7.52 1.05
CA ALA A 38 -10.65 -7.28 -0.38
C ALA A 38 -9.20 -7.03 -0.84
N GLY A 39 -8.45 -6.23 -0.08
CA GLY A 39 -7.03 -5.96 -0.38
C GLY A 39 -6.20 -7.23 -0.38
N LEU A 40 -6.39 -8.08 0.63
CA LEU A 40 -5.67 -9.34 0.74
C LEU A 40 -5.99 -10.27 -0.44
N ALA A 41 -7.28 -10.39 -0.77
CA ALA A 41 -7.71 -11.22 -1.90
C ALA A 41 -7.12 -10.73 -3.23
N ARG A 42 -7.15 -9.41 -3.47
CA ARG A 42 -6.61 -8.84 -4.70
C ARG A 42 -5.10 -8.96 -4.79
N ALA A 43 -4.40 -8.82 -3.66
CA ALA A 43 -2.94 -9.00 -3.64
C ALA A 43 -2.56 -10.42 -4.07
N ARG A 44 -3.32 -11.41 -3.59
CA ARG A 44 -3.06 -12.81 -3.92
C ARG A 44 -3.41 -13.15 -5.37
N SER A 45 -4.53 -12.63 -5.87
CA SER A 45 -5.00 -12.96 -7.22
C SER A 45 -4.25 -12.20 -8.30
N ASP A 46 -3.99 -10.92 -8.07
CA ASP A 46 -3.46 -10.03 -9.12
C ASP A 46 -1.97 -9.77 -9.00
N ARG A 47 -1.37 -10.06 -7.85
CA ARG A 47 0.07 -9.89 -7.58
C ARG A 47 0.58 -8.53 -8.06
N PRO A 48 0.13 -7.43 -7.43
CA PRO A 48 0.59 -6.11 -7.84
C PRO A 48 2.08 -5.93 -7.59
N ASP A 49 2.65 -4.91 -8.21
CA ASP A 49 4.07 -4.59 -8.04
C ASP A 49 4.35 -3.86 -6.74
N VAL A 50 3.33 -3.18 -6.19
CA VAL A 50 3.42 -2.48 -4.90
C VAL A 50 2.03 -2.37 -4.30
N ILE A 51 1.97 -2.32 -2.96
CA ILE A 51 0.71 -2.19 -2.23
C ILE A 51 0.77 -0.93 -1.37
N VAL A 52 -0.21 -0.05 -1.53
CA VAL A 52 -0.45 1.09 -0.64
C VAL A 52 -1.62 0.71 0.28
N LEU A 53 -1.38 0.68 1.57
CA LEU A 53 -2.26 0.01 2.53
C LEU A 53 -2.52 0.89 3.74
N ASP A 54 -3.78 1.24 3.96
CA ASP A 54 -4.19 1.97 5.16
C ASP A 54 -4.11 1.04 6.38
N VAL A 55 -3.58 1.55 7.49
CA VAL A 55 -3.48 0.78 8.73
C VAL A 55 -4.83 0.68 9.42
N MET A 56 -5.56 1.80 9.50
CA MET A 56 -6.77 1.88 10.30
C MET A 56 -8.02 1.59 9.47
N MET A 57 -8.38 0.31 9.42
CA MET A 57 -9.59 -0.15 8.73
C MET A 57 -10.42 -1.01 9.68
N PRO A 58 -11.77 -0.98 9.56
CA PRO A 58 -12.61 -1.87 10.35
C PRO A 58 -12.39 -3.33 9.94
N GLY A 59 -12.60 -4.24 10.88
CA GLY A 59 -12.35 -5.66 10.67
C GLY A 59 -10.86 -5.94 10.73
N ILE A 60 -10.31 -6.46 9.64
CA ILE A 60 -8.87 -6.73 9.54
C ILE A 60 -8.15 -5.42 9.20
N ASP A 61 -7.23 -5.00 10.06
CA ASP A 61 -6.47 -3.76 9.84
C ASP A 61 -5.27 -3.99 8.93
N GLY A 62 -4.62 -2.87 8.52
CA GLY A 62 -3.52 -2.93 7.59
C GLY A 62 -2.28 -3.64 8.11
N LEU A 63 -2.01 -3.58 9.42
CA LEU A 63 -0.88 -4.31 10.01
C LEU A 63 -1.08 -5.82 9.86
N GLU A 64 -2.29 -6.29 10.11
CA GLU A 64 -2.61 -7.70 9.98
C GLU A 64 -2.59 -8.14 8.51
N VAL A 65 -3.11 -7.31 7.60
CA VAL A 65 -3.00 -7.59 6.16
C VAL A 65 -1.53 -7.74 5.76
N ALA A 66 -0.68 -6.81 6.19
CA ALA A 66 0.74 -6.86 5.88
C ALA A 66 1.40 -8.13 6.43
N ARG A 67 1.07 -8.53 7.67
CA ARG A 67 1.59 -9.76 8.27
C ARG A 67 1.21 -10.97 7.43
N ARG A 68 -0.04 -11.06 7.00
CA ARG A 68 -0.53 -12.18 6.19
C ARG A 68 0.13 -12.21 4.81
N LEU A 69 0.36 -11.04 4.21
CA LEU A 69 1.07 -10.96 2.95
C LEU A 69 2.52 -11.44 3.08
N ARG A 70 3.19 -11.10 4.17
CA ARG A 70 4.56 -11.54 4.44
C ARG A 70 4.66 -13.03 4.73
N ALA A 71 3.60 -13.63 5.28
CA ALA A 71 3.57 -15.05 5.61
C ALA A 71 3.24 -15.93 4.39
N ASP A 72 2.77 -15.35 3.29
CA ASP A 72 2.37 -16.06 2.09
C ASP A 72 3.48 -15.97 1.02
N GLU A 73 3.97 -17.09 0.54
CA GLU A 73 5.04 -17.13 -0.46
C GLU A 73 4.69 -16.36 -1.73
N ALA A 74 3.41 -16.34 -2.11
CA ALA A 74 2.96 -15.66 -3.32
C ALA A 74 3.08 -14.13 -3.22
N THR A 75 3.05 -13.57 -2.01
CA THR A 75 2.96 -12.12 -1.80
C THR A 75 4.06 -11.54 -0.93
N ARG A 76 4.87 -12.36 -0.28
CA ARG A 76 5.82 -11.89 0.74
C ARG A 76 6.87 -10.90 0.25
N ARG A 77 7.13 -10.86 -1.05
CA ARG A 77 8.14 -9.98 -1.64
C ARG A 77 7.57 -8.70 -2.23
N ILE A 78 6.25 -8.56 -2.24
CA ILE A 78 5.62 -7.35 -2.79
C ILE A 78 5.90 -6.18 -1.84
N PRO A 79 6.48 -5.07 -2.31
CA PRO A 79 6.71 -3.90 -1.47
C PRO A 79 5.39 -3.35 -0.93
N ILE A 80 5.40 -2.94 0.33
CA ILE A 80 4.22 -2.40 1.03
C ILE A 80 4.54 -1.03 1.59
N VAL A 81 3.68 -0.06 1.28
CA VAL A 81 3.68 1.26 1.91
C VAL A 81 2.46 1.34 2.82
N LEU A 82 2.68 1.47 4.11
CA LEU A 82 1.59 1.69 5.07
C LEU A 82 1.28 3.18 5.16
N VAL A 83 0.00 3.51 5.28
CA VAL A 83 -0.46 4.89 5.42
C VAL A 83 -1.35 4.95 6.66
N SER A 84 -1.09 5.89 7.57
CA SER A 84 -1.86 5.96 8.83
C SER A 84 -1.80 7.35 9.45
N ALA A 85 -2.87 7.72 10.15
CA ALA A 85 -2.87 8.91 11.00
C ALA A 85 -2.03 8.72 12.28
N LYS A 86 -1.70 7.48 12.65
CA LYS A 86 -0.88 7.19 13.81
C LYS A 86 0.60 7.49 13.48
N ALA A 87 1.18 8.43 14.20
CA ALA A 87 2.52 8.93 13.89
C ALA A 87 3.52 8.77 15.03
N GLN A 88 3.16 8.11 16.13
CA GLN A 88 4.11 7.87 17.23
C GLN A 88 5.16 6.86 16.81
N SER A 89 6.35 6.95 17.42
CA SER A 89 7.46 6.08 17.04
C SER A 89 7.14 4.60 17.19
N ALA A 90 6.35 4.22 18.19
CA ALA A 90 5.95 2.82 18.38
C ALA A 90 5.05 2.35 17.23
N ASP A 91 4.16 3.21 16.71
CA ASP A 91 3.31 2.86 15.58
C ASP A 91 4.13 2.68 14.30
N VAL A 92 5.06 3.59 14.07
CA VAL A 92 5.94 3.55 12.89
C VAL A 92 6.84 2.31 12.94
N ASP A 93 7.40 2.01 14.10
CA ASP A 93 8.25 0.83 14.27
C ASP A 93 7.48 -0.47 14.02
N ALA A 94 6.25 -0.57 14.54
CA ALA A 94 5.41 -1.72 14.31
C ALA A 94 5.08 -1.89 12.81
N GLY A 95 4.81 -0.78 12.11
CA GLY A 95 4.56 -0.80 10.67
C GLY A 95 5.79 -1.22 9.88
N LEU A 96 6.94 -0.65 10.17
CA LEU A 96 8.17 -0.94 9.45
C LEU A 96 8.70 -2.36 9.71
N ALA A 97 8.22 -3.02 10.75
CA ALA A 97 8.54 -4.44 10.97
C ALA A 97 7.91 -5.35 9.93
N VAL A 98 6.83 -4.91 9.27
CA VAL A 98 6.09 -5.72 8.28
C VAL A 98 5.98 -5.06 6.91
N ALA A 99 6.40 -3.81 6.78
CA ALA A 99 6.29 -3.05 5.53
C ALA A 99 7.60 -2.35 5.21
N ASP A 100 7.68 -1.81 3.99
CA ASP A 100 8.90 -1.18 3.48
C ASP A 100 8.91 0.33 3.73
N ALA A 101 7.75 0.94 3.91
CA ALA A 101 7.64 2.37 4.17
C ALA A 101 6.39 2.67 4.99
N TYR A 102 6.40 3.80 5.68
CA TYR A 102 5.29 4.27 6.49
C TYR A 102 5.09 5.75 6.22
N VAL A 103 3.89 6.12 5.78
CA VAL A 103 3.55 7.51 5.46
C VAL A 103 2.41 7.94 6.37
N THR A 104 2.57 9.09 7.02
CA THR A 104 1.56 9.59 7.97
C THR A 104 0.52 10.46 7.27
N LYS A 105 -0.74 10.32 7.69
CA LYS A 105 -1.84 11.18 7.23
C LYS A 105 -1.88 12.47 8.07
N PRO A 106 -2.23 13.61 7.51
CA PRO A 106 -2.50 13.82 6.08
C PRO A 106 -1.22 13.75 5.27
N PHE A 107 -1.30 13.22 4.06
CA PHE A 107 -0.15 13.06 3.19
C PHE A 107 -0.34 13.87 1.90
N ASP A 108 0.79 14.20 1.26
CA ASP A 108 0.78 14.75 -0.07
C ASP A 108 0.79 13.57 -1.07
N PRO A 109 -0.15 13.49 -2.02
CA PRO A 109 -0.13 12.43 -3.02
C PRO A 109 1.19 12.31 -3.78
N LEU A 110 1.90 13.42 -3.98
CA LEU A 110 3.22 13.39 -4.64
C LEU A 110 4.27 12.71 -3.77
N GLU A 111 4.23 12.90 -2.46
CA GLU A 111 5.14 12.21 -1.54
C GLU A 111 4.91 10.71 -1.60
N LEU A 112 3.66 10.28 -1.60
CA LEU A 112 3.31 8.86 -1.69
C LEU A 112 3.77 8.28 -3.02
N LEU A 113 3.58 9.02 -4.09
CA LEU A 113 4.04 8.64 -5.42
C LEU A 113 5.55 8.41 -5.45
N ASP A 114 6.32 9.34 -4.85
CA ASP A 114 7.77 9.22 -4.77
C ASP A 114 8.21 7.97 -4.01
N ARG A 115 7.51 7.64 -2.92
CA ARG A 115 7.80 6.43 -2.14
C ARG A 115 7.55 5.17 -2.96
N VAL A 116 6.45 5.14 -3.71
CA VAL A 116 6.12 4.02 -4.59
C VAL A 116 7.18 3.85 -5.68
N GLU A 117 7.56 4.94 -6.34
CA GLU A 117 8.59 4.90 -7.37
C GLU A 117 9.92 4.39 -6.84
N ALA A 118 10.32 4.83 -5.66
CA ALA A 118 11.57 4.38 -5.03
C ALA A 118 11.55 2.88 -4.77
N LEU A 119 10.43 2.35 -4.29
CA LEU A 119 10.30 0.92 -4.00
C LEU A 119 10.30 0.10 -5.29
N LEU A 120 9.62 0.56 -6.32
CA LEU A 120 9.59 -0.14 -7.61
C LEU A 120 10.97 -0.18 -8.26
N SER A 121 11.73 0.91 -8.18
CA SER A 121 13.09 0.96 -8.69
C SER A 121 14.00 -0.05 -7.99
N ARG A 122 13.88 -0.19 -6.67
CA ARG A 122 14.65 -1.16 -5.89
C ARG A 122 14.29 -2.59 -6.26
N SER A 123 12.99 -2.87 -6.45
CA SER A 123 12.51 -4.20 -6.79
C SER A 123 12.96 -4.67 -8.15
N GLN A 124 13.22 -3.73 -9.08
CA GLN A 124 13.63 -4.03 -10.44
C GLN A 124 15.14 -4.06 -10.63
N ALA A 125 15.88 -3.65 -9.63
CA ALA A 125 17.34 -3.56 -9.68
C ALA A 125 18.00 -4.95 -9.60
#